data_4f281b44b40e74ba515fe5378f78a2c0
#
_entry.id   4f281b44b40e74ba515fe5378f78a2c0
#
_cell.length_a   1.000
_cell.length_b   1.000
_cell.length_c   1.000
_cell.angle_alpha   90.00
_cell.angle_beta   90.00
_cell.angle_gamma   90.00
#
_symmetry.space_group_name_H-M   'P 1'
#
loop_
_entity.id
_entity.type
_entity.pdbx_description
1 polymer ?
#
loop_
_entity_poly.entity_id
_entity_poly.type
_entity_poly.pdbx_seq_one_letter_code
_entity_poly.pdbx_strand_id
1 'polypeptide(L)'
;VDRLLKSPAKQRGRDFGVILACFRDEGYTVEWRVINAAEYGYQQRRRRIFIFGYKNDTKYAKDVLKKAEYDDAFENAEKACKMEKVILKDGFFAKTFPVNKAENAKKVMKELPIEVGEVSEKFNCSFENSGIMKDGTIYTLKTIPYYHGKQITLGDVMETGRVDEQYFIPEEKLYYTNPDITHSNEIENKLPKESRQTWQYLKGAKKLLRTSANGHEYVFSEGAISMIDQEDKPARTMLTSEGGFSRTTHIVKDKETGKIRLLTATETERIQGFPTDHTKYCLVKGETV
;
A
#
# COMPACT_ATOMS: atom_id res chain seq x y z
N VAL A 1 -4.66 -2.89 0.33
CA VAL A 1 -3.67 -3.97 0.12
C VAL A 1 -3.95 -5.14 1.05
N ASP A 2 -4.11 -4.88 2.34
CA ASP A 2 -4.41 -5.94 3.32
C ASP A 2 -5.81 -6.58 3.14
N ARG A 3 -6.66 -6.00 2.32
CA ARG A 3 -7.99 -6.54 2.03
C ARG A 3 -7.90 -7.95 1.46
N LEU A 4 -7.05 -8.20 0.46
CA LEU A 4 -6.93 -9.51 -0.17
C LEU A 4 -6.58 -10.60 0.85
N LEU A 5 -5.62 -10.33 1.75
CA LEU A 5 -5.21 -11.27 2.80
C LEU A 5 -6.26 -11.48 3.91
N LYS A 6 -7.30 -10.64 3.95
CA LYS A 6 -8.30 -10.62 5.03
C LYS A 6 -9.73 -10.82 4.52
N SER A 7 -9.92 -10.84 3.20
CA SER A 7 -11.24 -10.91 2.57
C SER A 7 -11.75 -12.37 2.49
N PRO A 8 -13.05 -12.56 2.63
CA PRO A 8 -14.03 -11.64 3.17
C PRO A 8 -13.99 -11.60 4.70
N ALA A 9 -14.61 -10.59 5.32
CA ALA A 9 -14.57 -10.42 6.77
C ALA A 9 -15.15 -11.61 7.55
N LYS A 10 -16.20 -12.24 7.02
CA LYS A 10 -16.87 -13.40 7.63
C LYS A 10 -16.06 -14.71 7.48
N GLN A 11 -15.19 -14.81 6.51
CA GLN A 11 -14.36 -15.99 6.21
C GLN A 11 -12.95 -15.54 5.85
N ARG A 12 -12.24 -15.07 6.88
CA ARG A 12 -10.96 -14.38 6.74
C ARG A 12 -9.95 -15.16 5.91
N GLY A 13 -9.42 -14.51 4.86
CA GLY A 13 -8.38 -15.06 4.00
C GLY A 13 -8.86 -16.03 2.93
N ARG A 14 -10.17 -16.33 2.83
CA ARG A 14 -10.72 -17.22 1.81
C ARG A 14 -10.31 -16.83 0.40
N ASP A 15 -10.49 -15.55 0.04
CA ASP A 15 -10.24 -15.09 -1.32
C ASP A 15 -8.79 -15.30 -1.75
N PHE A 16 -7.85 -15.07 -0.84
CA PHE A 16 -6.45 -15.37 -1.11
C PHE A 16 -6.16 -16.87 -1.09
N GLY A 17 -6.84 -17.64 -0.24
CA GLY A 17 -6.77 -19.10 -0.21
C GLY A 17 -7.20 -19.73 -1.55
N VAL A 18 -8.27 -19.23 -2.17
CA VAL A 18 -8.73 -19.66 -3.51
C VAL A 18 -7.66 -19.37 -4.57
N ILE A 19 -7.06 -18.19 -4.55
CA ILE A 19 -5.94 -17.86 -5.46
C ILE A 19 -4.79 -18.86 -5.30
N LEU A 20 -4.39 -19.14 -4.07
CA LEU A 20 -3.31 -20.10 -3.79
C LEU A 20 -3.67 -21.53 -4.24
N ALA A 21 -4.94 -21.94 -4.06
CA ALA A 21 -5.40 -23.26 -4.54
C ALA A 21 -5.32 -23.40 -6.06
N CYS A 22 -5.73 -22.36 -6.80
CA CYS A 22 -5.57 -22.35 -8.26
C CYS A 22 -4.09 -22.48 -8.69
N PHE A 23 -3.19 -21.79 -8.01
CA PHE A 23 -1.74 -21.93 -8.26
C PHE A 23 -1.23 -23.34 -7.94
N ARG A 24 -1.69 -23.93 -6.83
CA ARG A 24 -1.32 -25.31 -6.46
C ARG A 24 -1.74 -26.30 -7.54
N ASP A 25 -2.99 -26.22 -8.01
CA ASP A 25 -3.57 -27.14 -8.97
C ASP A 25 -2.85 -27.07 -10.33
N GLU A 26 -2.27 -25.91 -10.65
CA GLU A 26 -1.40 -25.71 -11.81
C GLU A 26 0.09 -26.05 -11.53
N GLY A 27 0.41 -26.63 -10.39
CA GLY A 27 1.77 -27.07 -10.03
C GLY A 27 2.75 -25.94 -9.73
N TYR A 28 2.27 -24.83 -9.12
CA TYR A 28 3.11 -23.74 -8.71
C TYR A 28 3.36 -23.73 -7.20
N THR A 29 4.57 -23.36 -6.84
CA THR A 29 4.89 -22.80 -5.52
C THR A 29 4.72 -21.29 -5.60
N VAL A 30 4.19 -20.68 -4.53
CA VAL A 30 3.87 -19.25 -4.50
C VAL A 30 4.48 -18.60 -3.26
N GLU A 31 5.28 -17.58 -3.46
CA GLU A 31 5.70 -16.66 -2.40
C GLU A 31 4.87 -15.37 -2.45
N TRP A 32 4.56 -14.76 -1.30
CA TRP A 32 3.99 -13.42 -1.26
C TRP A 32 4.66 -12.55 -0.21
N ARG A 33 4.64 -11.25 -0.49
CA ARG A 33 5.10 -10.25 0.45
C ARG A 33 4.32 -8.95 0.31
N VAL A 34 3.92 -8.39 1.44
CA VAL A 34 3.41 -7.02 1.51
C VAL A 34 4.61 -6.10 1.67
N ILE A 35 4.86 -5.29 0.66
CA ILE A 35 5.99 -4.37 0.60
C ILE A 35 5.46 -2.94 0.61
N ASN A 36 6.04 -2.10 1.46
CA ASN A 36 5.89 -0.66 1.42
C ASN A 36 7.19 -0.06 0.87
N ALA A 37 7.13 0.61 -0.27
CA ALA A 37 8.30 1.12 -0.96
C ALA A 37 9.18 2.01 -0.05
N ALA A 38 8.57 2.85 0.77
CA ALA A 38 9.30 3.71 1.70
C ALA A 38 10.14 2.93 2.73
N GLU A 39 9.76 1.70 3.08
CA GLU A 39 10.52 0.88 4.02
C GLU A 39 11.80 0.30 3.40
N TYR A 40 12.03 0.53 2.11
CA TYR A 40 13.23 0.17 1.36
C TYR A 40 13.91 1.38 0.69
N GLY A 41 13.74 2.56 1.29
CA GLY A 41 14.43 3.78 0.88
C GLY A 41 13.76 4.58 -0.22
N TYR A 42 12.67 4.12 -0.80
CA TYR A 42 11.95 4.85 -1.85
C TYR A 42 11.16 6.02 -1.31
N GLN A 43 10.96 7.01 -2.14
CA GLN A 43 10.38 8.32 -1.84
C GLN A 43 8.87 8.32 -1.55
N GLN A 44 8.18 7.18 -1.68
CA GLN A 44 6.72 7.08 -1.51
C GLN A 44 6.33 5.96 -0.55
N ARG A 45 5.42 6.23 0.37
CA ARG A 45 4.75 5.22 1.20
C ARG A 45 3.68 4.50 0.39
N ARG A 46 4.11 3.53 -0.44
CA ARG A 46 3.24 2.75 -1.33
C ARG A 46 3.28 1.28 -0.95
N ARG A 47 2.27 0.87 -0.21
CA ARG A 47 2.14 -0.50 0.27
C ARG A 47 1.36 -1.34 -0.73
N ARG A 48 1.94 -2.47 -1.18
CA ARG A 48 1.32 -3.43 -2.10
C ARG A 48 1.63 -4.86 -1.67
N ILE A 49 0.73 -5.78 -2.01
CA ILE A 49 1.04 -7.20 -1.99
C ILE A 49 1.63 -7.57 -3.34
N PHE A 50 2.76 -8.27 -3.28
CA PHE A 50 3.39 -8.89 -4.43
C PHE A 50 3.27 -10.40 -4.27
N ILE A 51 2.96 -11.08 -5.37
CA ILE A 51 2.78 -12.53 -5.46
C ILE A 51 3.72 -13.01 -6.55
N PHE A 52 4.58 -13.96 -6.22
CA PHE A 52 5.53 -14.57 -7.14
C PHE A 52 5.30 -16.07 -7.18
N GLY A 53 4.79 -16.55 -8.33
CA GLY A 53 4.55 -17.98 -8.59
C GLY A 53 5.62 -18.55 -9.51
N TYR A 54 6.13 -19.73 -9.19
CA TYR A 54 7.06 -20.47 -10.04
C TYR A 54 6.67 -21.94 -10.09
N LYS A 55 6.75 -22.53 -11.28
CA LYS A 55 6.43 -23.95 -11.46
C LYS A 55 7.42 -24.85 -10.72
N ASN A 56 6.91 -25.91 -10.12
CA ASN A 56 7.68 -26.83 -9.25
C ASN A 56 8.77 -27.59 -10.02
N ASP A 57 8.63 -27.79 -11.32
CA ASP A 57 9.59 -28.46 -12.18
C ASP A 57 10.75 -27.58 -12.66
N THR A 58 10.68 -26.26 -12.44
CA THR A 58 11.71 -25.32 -12.87
C THR A 58 13.02 -25.48 -12.09
N LYS A 59 14.13 -25.09 -12.73
CA LYS A 59 15.44 -25.05 -12.07
C LYS A 59 15.41 -24.15 -10.83
N TYR A 60 14.73 -22.99 -10.92
CA TYR A 60 14.59 -22.06 -9.80
C TYR A 60 13.91 -22.74 -8.60
N ALA A 61 12.77 -23.39 -8.82
CA ALA A 61 12.06 -24.13 -7.77
C ALA A 61 12.97 -25.18 -7.11
N LYS A 62 13.64 -25.98 -7.92
CA LYS A 62 14.57 -27.02 -7.45
C LYS A 62 15.71 -26.43 -6.61
N ASP A 63 16.29 -25.31 -7.02
CA ASP A 63 17.40 -24.66 -6.30
C ASP A 63 16.96 -24.02 -4.98
N VAL A 64 15.81 -23.35 -4.95
CA VAL A 64 15.25 -22.71 -3.74
C VAL A 64 14.74 -23.76 -2.76
N LEU A 65 14.09 -24.82 -3.27
CA LEU A 65 13.48 -25.86 -2.46
C LEU A 65 14.45 -27.00 -2.09
N LYS A 66 15.51 -27.28 -2.88
CA LYS A 66 16.58 -28.24 -2.53
C LYS A 66 17.36 -27.83 -1.30
N LYS A 67 17.59 -26.54 -1.11
CA LYS A 67 18.11 -26.02 0.17
C LYS A 67 17.15 -26.25 1.33
N ALA A 68 15.98 -26.75 1.02
CA ALA A 68 14.88 -27.12 1.88
C ALA A 68 14.58 -28.65 1.83
N GLU A 69 15.52 -29.53 1.46
CA GLU A 69 15.31 -30.99 1.44
C GLU A 69 14.99 -31.56 2.82
N TYR A 70 14.02 -32.47 2.81
CA TYR A 70 13.38 -33.06 3.97
C TYR A 70 14.05 -34.37 4.38
N ASP A 71 14.22 -34.53 5.68
CA ASP A 71 14.28 -35.84 6.30
C ASP A 71 12.89 -36.12 6.90
N ASP A 72 12.24 -37.20 6.48
CA ASP A 72 10.82 -37.49 6.75
C ASP A 72 10.46 -37.73 8.23
N ALA A 73 11.47 -37.79 9.11
CA ALA A 73 11.28 -38.14 10.52
C ALA A 73 10.72 -37.02 11.44
N PHE A 74 10.71 -35.73 10.99
CA PHE A 74 10.23 -34.59 11.78
C PHE A 74 9.29 -33.69 10.97
N GLU A 75 8.22 -34.26 10.47
CA GLU A 75 7.43 -33.74 9.35
C GLU A 75 6.94 -32.30 9.46
N ASN A 76 6.43 -31.85 10.61
CA ASN A 76 5.79 -30.52 10.69
C ASN A 76 6.70 -29.37 11.15
N ALA A 77 7.57 -29.62 12.13
CA ALA A 77 8.46 -28.58 12.65
C ALA A 77 9.59 -28.24 11.67
N GLU A 78 10.13 -29.25 10.98
CA GLU A 78 11.17 -29.09 9.98
C GLU A 78 10.62 -28.44 8.71
N LYS A 79 9.42 -28.85 8.24
CA LYS A 79 8.70 -28.25 7.13
C LYS A 79 8.47 -26.75 7.38
N ALA A 80 8.01 -26.37 8.59
CA ALA A 80 7.87 -24.99 8.99
C ALA A 80 9.19 -24.22 8.99
N CYS A 81 10.27 -24.83 9.49
CA CYS A 81 11.60 -24.21 9.52
C CYS A 81 12.15 -23.95 8.11
N LYS A 82 11.97 -24.87 7.18
CA LYS A 82 12.40 -24.73 5.78
C LYS A 82 11.61 -23.65 5.04
N MET A 83 10.27 -23.63 5.19
CA MET A 83 9.42 -22.58 4.63
C MET A 83 9.75 -21.20 5.20
N GLU A 84 10.03 -21.11 6.50
CA GLU A 84 10.50 -19.87 7.14
C GLU A 84 11.83 -19.40 6.54
N LYS A 85 12.76 -20.34 6.25
CA LYS A 85 14.05 -20.03 5.62
C LYS A 85 13.89 -19.47 4.20
N VAL A 86 12.94 -19.98 3.41
CA VAL A 86 12.62 -19.40 2.09
C VAL A 86 12.13 -17.97 2.26
N ILE A 87 11.22 -17.72 3.20
CA ILE A 87 10.69 -16.36 3.44
C ILE A 87 11.80 -15.39 3.87
N LEU A 88 12.74 -15.82 4.71
CA LEU A 88 13.72 -14.92 5.34
C LEU A 88 15.05 -14.82 4.58
N LYS A 89 15.46 -15.85 3.79
CA LYS A 89 16.82 -15.93 3.23
C LYS A 89 16.89 -16.34 1.77
N ASP A 90 16.23 -17.43 1.38
CA ASP A 90 16.52 -18.11 0.12
C ASP A 90 15.55 -17.76 -1.01
N GLY A 91 14.35 -17.30 -0.69
CA GLY A 91 13.29 -17.01 -1.65
C GLY A 91 13.51 -15.73 -2.46
N PHE A 92 12.65 -15.56 -3.45
CA PHE A 92 12.68 -14.39 -4.35
C PHE A 92 12.64 -13.06 -3.61
N PHE A 93 11.64 -12.92 -2.73
CA PHE A 93 11.48 -11.66 -2.00
C PHE A 93 12.56 -11.45 -0.94
N ALA A 94 13.13 -12.50 -0.37
CA ALA A 94 14.19 -12.37 0.62
C ALA A 94 15.45 -11.72 0.06
N LYS A 95 15.77 -12.01 -1.21
CA LYS A 95 16.95 -11.45 -1.89
C LYS A 95 16.75 -10.00 -2.33
N THR A 96 15.54 -9.65 -2.74
CA THR A 96 15.24 -8.32 -3.32
C THR A 96 14.75 -7.34 -2.25
N PHE A 97 13.95 -7.83 -1.31
CA PHE A 97 13.35 -7.06 -0.22
C PHE A 97 13.60 -7.78 1.11
N PRO A 98 14.81 -7.71 1.64
CA PRO A 98 15.20 -8.45 2.85
C PRO A 98 14.35 -8.03 4.05
N VAL A 99 14.09 -9.01 4.91
CA VAL A 99 13.27 -8.84 6.10
C VAL A 99 13.87 -9.60 7.27
N ASN A 100 13.57 -9.16 8.48
CA ASN A 100 13.74 -9.93 9.69
C ASN A 100 12.40 -10.45 10.19
N LYS A 101 12.46 -11.48 11.01
CA LYS A 101 11.32 -11.94 11.79
C LYS A 101 10.95 -10.86 12.80
N ALA A 102 9.66 -10.52 12.88
CA ALA A 102 9.20 -9.60 13.92
C ALA A 102 9.39 -10.21 15.30
N GLU A 103 9.66 -9.39 16.30
CA GLU A 103 9.64 -9.84 17.70
C GLU A 103 8.26 -10.42 18.03
N ASN A 104 8.20 -11.58 18.68
CA ASN A 104 6.95 -12.32 18.93
C ASN A 104 6.10 -12.53 17.66
N ALA A 105 6.75 -12.83 16.54
CA ALA A 105 6.11 -12.95 15.25
C ALA A 105 4.98 -13.97 15.25
N LYS A 106 3.80 -13.52 14.85
CA LYS A 106 2.71 -14.44 14.51
C LYS A 106 3.14 -15.28 13.31
N LYS A 107 2.94 -16.58 13.43
CA LYS A 107 3.14 -17.57 12.37
C LYS A 107 1.93 -18.50 12.29
N VAL A 108 1.56 -18.86 11.10
CA VAL A 108 0.48 -19.81 10.84
C VAL A 108 0.97 -20.79 9.79
N MET A 109 0.78 -22.08 10.06
CA MET A 109 0.91 -23.15 9.08
C MET A 109 -0.47 -23.78 8.87
N LYS A 110 -0.89 -23.95 7.64
CA LYS A 110 -2.22 -24.47 7.30
C LYS A 110 -2.23 -25.17 5.95
N GLU A 111 -2.95 -26.27 5.87
CA GLU A 111 -3.18 -26.97 4.61
C GLU A 111 -4.41 -26.39 3.90
N LEU A 112 -4.31 -26.26 2.58
CA LEU A 112 -5.46 -25.98 1.71
C LEU A 112 -6.27 -27.27 1.53
N PRO A 113 -7.61 -27.21 1.58
CA PRO A 113 -8.45 -28.30 1.10
C PRO A 113 -8.07 -28.71 -0.32
N ILE A 114 -8.24 -29.99 -0.63
CA ILE A 114 -7.89 -30.53 -1.95
C ILE A 114 -8.71 -29.86 -3.04
N GLU A 115 -10.00 -29.79 -2.86
CA GLU A 115 -10.92 -29.19 -3.82
C GLU A 115 -11.05 -27.69 -3.66
N VAL A 116 -10.93 -26.91 -4.75
CA VAL A 116 -11.10 -25.44 -4.74
C VAL A 116 -12.48 -25.04 -4.21
N GLY A 117 -13.51 -25.84 -4.48
CA GLY A 117 -14.85 -25.64 -3.93
C GLY A 117 -14.86 -25.62 -2.40
N GLU A 118 -14.18 -26.56 -1.77
CA GLU A 118 -14.06 -26.60 -0.30
C GLU A 118 -13.27 -25.42 0.25
N VAL A 119 -12.25 -24.93 -0.48
CA VAL A 119 -11.52 -23.72 -0.10
C VAL A 119 -12.49 -22.53 -0.07
N SER A 120 -13.34 -22.41 -1.09
CA SER A 120 -14.34 -21.33 -1.15
C SER A 120 -15.36 -21.40 -0.01
N GLU A 121 -15.77 -22.60 0.41
CA GLU A 121 -16.83 -22.80 1.40
C GLU A 121 -16.34 -22.75 2.84
N LYS A 122 -15.20 -23.38 3.14
CA LYS A 122 -14.81 -23.71 4.52
C LYS A 122 -13.45 -23.13 4.94
N PHE A 123 -12.58 -22.75 3.98
CA PHE A 123 -11.23 -22.34 4.29
C PHE A 123 -11.21 -20.96 4.95
N ASN A 124 -10.43 -20.84 6.01
CA ASN A 124 -10.05 -19.56 6.63
C ASN A 124 -8.57 -19.59 7.02
N CYS A 125 -7.91 -18.47 6.93
CA CYS A 125 -6.52 -18.32 7.34
C CYS A 125 -6.22 -16.87 7.73
N SER A 126 -5.51 -16.71 8.83
CA SER A 126 -4.96 -15.41 9.23
C SER A 126 -3.61 -15.19 8.56
N PHE A 127 -3.64 -14.83 7.27
CA PHE A 127 -2.43 -14.52 6.53
C PHE A 127 -1.70 -13.32 7.12
N GLU A 128 -0.39 -13.47 7.25
CA GLU A 128 0.54 -12.40 7.61
C GLU A 128 1.16 -11.74 6.37
N ASN A 129 2.01 -10.74 6.58
CA ASN A 129 2.56 -9.92 5.50
C ASN A 129 3.61 -10.64 4.62
N SER A 130 4.04 -11.82 5.00
CA SER A 130 4.96 -12.67 4.22
C SER A 130 4.54 -14.12 4.30
N GLY A 131 4.78 -14.88 3.25
CA GLY A 131 4.50 -16.30 3.27
C GLY A 131 4.87 -17.03 2.00
N ILE A 132 4.68 -18.35 2.06
CA ILE A 132 4.87 -19.28 0.97
C ILE A 132 3.75 -20.34 0.99
N MET A 133 3.31 -20.77 -0.17
CA MET A 133 2.49 -21.96 -0.36
C MET A 133 3.24 -22.93 -1.27
N LYS A 134 3.39 -24.17 -0.84
CA LYS A 134 3.95 -25.27 -1.63
C LYS A 134 3.09 -26.51 -1.45
N ASP A 135 2.68 -27.11 -2.57
CA ASP A 135 1.90 -28.36 -2.61
C ASP A 135 0.66 -28.35 -1.68
N GLY A 136 0.03 -27.18 -1.55
CA GLY A 136 -1.14 -26.97 -0.68
C GLY A 136 -0.81 -26.57 0.75
N THR A 137 0.41 -26.75 1.21
CA THR A 137 0.84 -26.29 2.53
C THR A 137 1.15 -24.81 2.49
N ILE A 138 0.48 -24.04 3.35
CA ILE A 138 0.70 -22.60 3.57
C ILE A 138 1.57 -22.42 4.81
N TYR A 139 2.61 -21.58 4.70
CA TYR A 139 3.30 -21.03 5.85
C TYR A 139 3.35 -19.52 5.75
N THR A 140 2.87 -18.82 6.75
CA THR A 140 2.84 -17.35 6.78
C THR A 140 3.38 -16.80 8.08
N LEU A 141 4.12 -15.71 7.97
CA LEU A 141 4.94 -15.16 9.03
C LEU A 141 4.85 -13.63 9.05
N LYS A 142 4.78 -13.06 10.26
CA LYS A 142 4.94 -11.62 10.45
C LYS A 142 6.40 -11.23 10.35
N THR A 143 6.72 -10.41 9.36
CA THR A 143 8.08 -9.89 9.13
C THR A 143 8.12 -8.38 9.22
N ILE A 144 9.32 -7.85 9.46
CA ILE A 144 9.66 -6.43 9.42
C ILE A 144 10.73 -6.19 8.35
N PRO A 145 10.68 -5.08 7.61
CA PRO A 145 11.70 -4.74 6.63
C PRO A 145 13.08 -4.63 7.27
N TYR A 146 14.09 -5.08 6.53
CA TYR A 146 15.50 -4.98 6.90
C TYR A 146 16.22 -4.15 5.84
N TYR A 147 16.29 -2.85 6.06
CA TYR A 147 16.91 -1.90 5.16
C TYR A 147 17.68 -0.85 5.95
N HIS A 148 18.93 -0.62 5.56
CA HIS A 148 19.82 0.33 6.23
C HIS A 148 20.36 1.42 5.29
N GLY A 149 19.80 1.50 4.07
CA GLY A 149 20.18 2.52 3.11
C GLY A 149 19.55 3.90 3.43
N LYS A 150 19.88 4.90 2.62
CA LYS A 150 19.31 6.23 2.72
C LYS A 150 17.80 6.19 2.42
N GLN A 151 17.01 6.84 3.27
CA GLN A 151 15.61 7.11 3.01
C GLN A 151 15.48 8.36 2.16
N ILE A 152 14.79 8.27 1.02
CA ILE A 152 14.44 9.43 0.20
C ILE A 152 13.14 10.03 0.76
N THR A 153 13.17 11.31 1.06
CA THR A 153 12.03 12.05 1.61
C THR A 153 11.29 12.83 0.52
N LEU A 154 10.12 13.39 0.86
CA LEU A 154 9.41 14.31 -0.02
C LEU A 154 10.28 15.53 -0.33
N GLY A 155 10.97 16.07 0.66
CA GLY A 155 11.87 17.20 0.48
C GLY A 155 13.05 16.92 -0.47
N ASP A 156 13.55 15.67 -0.52
CA ASP A 156 14.63 15.29 -1.45
C ASP A 156 14.18 15.34 -2.92
N VAL A 157 12.89 15.19 -3.21
CA VAL A 157 12.34 15.14 -4.58
C VAL A 157 11.70 16.46 -5.03
N MET A 158 11.46 17.38 -4.10
CA MET A 158 10.93 18.71 -4.41
C MET A 158 11.92 19.51 -5.23
N GLU A 159 11.39 20.31 -6.16
CA GLU A 159 12.18 21.22 -6.98
C GLU A 159 12.78 22.34 -6.12
N THR A 160 13.99 22.73 -6.49
CA THR A 160 14.68 23.92 -5.99
C THR A 160 14.67 24.97 -7.07
N GLY A 161 14.38 26.22 -6.73
CA GLY A 161 14.26 27.31 -7.66
C GLY A 161 12.79 27.70 -7.95
N ARG A 162 12.64 28.55 -8.97
CA ARG A 162 11.32 29.16 -9.27
C ARG A 162 10.34 28.11 -9.79
N VAL A 163 9.21 27.97 -9.10
CA VAL A 163 8.05 27.17 -9.52
C VAL A 163 7.03 28.06 -10.21
N ASP A 164 6.36 27.53 -11.22
CA ASP A 164 5.32 28.25 -11.97
C ASP A 164 4.16 28.63 -11.05
N GLU A 165 3.59 29.83 -11.27
CA GLU A 165 2.53 30.41 -10.44
C GLU A 165 1.25 29.56 -10.42
N GLN A 166 0.98 28.81 -11.47
CA GLN A 166 -0.19 27.91 -11.55
C GLN A 166 -0.26 26.86 -10.45
N TYR A 167 0.88 26.49 -9.85
CA TYR A 167 0.92 25.51 -8.77
C TYR A 167 0.58 26.11 -7.39
N PHE A 168 0.67 27.42 -7.23
CA PHE A 168 0.39 28.07 -5.95
C PHE A 168 -1.10 28.10 -5.65
N ILE A 169 -1.45 27.83 -4.40
CA ILE A 169 -2.84 27.81 -3.95
C ILE A 169 -3.18 29.20 -3.41
N PRO A 170 -4.21 29.87 -3.96
CA PRO A 170 -4.70 31.12 -3.40
C PRO A 170 -5.13 30.97 -1.95
N GLU A 171 -4.84 31.98 -1.12
CA GLU A 171 -5.07 31.94 0.33
C GLU A 171 -6.55 31.69 0.68
N GLU A 172 -7.47 32.29 -0.06
CA GLU A 172 -8.92 32.12 0.10
C GLU A 172 -9.40 30.68 -0.16
N LYS A 173 -8.59 29.84 -0.85
CA LYS A 173 -8.87 28.41 -1.06
C LYS A 173 -8.21 27.52 -0.01
N LEU A 174 -7.30 28.06 0.79
CA LEU A 174 -6.62 27.27 1.82
C LEU A 174 -7.50 27.07 3.04
N TYR A 175 -8.04 28.15 3.60
CA TYR A 175 -8.67 28.16 4.93
C TYR A 175 -10.12 28.63 4.87
N TYR A 176 -10.87 28.30 5.92
CA TYR A 176 -12.21 28.86 6.11
C TYR A 176 -12.13 30.38 6.31
N THR A 177 -13.07 31.08 5.69
CA THR A 177 -13.23 32.51 5.90
C THR A 177 -13.93 32.84 7.22
N ASN A 178 -14.63 31.87 7.83
CA ASN A 178 -15.32 32.05 9.10
C ASN A 178 -14.62 31.25 10.21
N PRO A 179 -13.99 31.90 11.23
CA PRO A 179 -13.30 31.25 12.32
C PRO A 179 -14.22 30.47 13.28
N ASP A 180 -15.54 30.71 13.27
CA ASP A 180 -16.50 30.02 14.13
C ASP A 180 -16.84 28.61 13.65
N ILE A 181 -16.36 28.20 12.48
CA ILE A 181 -16.51 26.85 11.98
C ILE A 181 -15.42 25.98 12.64
N THR A 182 -15.64 25.61 13.88
CA THR A 182 -14.86 24.56 14.53
C THR A 182 -15.30 23.21 13.99
N HIS A 183 -14.32 22.30 13.77
CA HIS A 183 -14.62 20.90 13.49
C HIS A 183 -15.27 20.24 14.72
N SER A 184 -16.56 20.49 14.89
CA SER A 184 -17.35 19.79 15.88
C SER A 184 -17.51 18.33 15.49
N ASN A 185 -17.62 17.45 16.48
CA ASN A 185 -17.98 16.05 16.25
C ASN A 185 -19.44 15.87 15.76
N GLU A 186 -20.12 16.97 15.44
CA GLU A 186 -21.49 17.01 14.94
C GLU A 186 -21.55 16.69 13.44
N ILE A 187 -22.69 16.22 12.99
CA ILE A 187 -22.95 15.90 11.59
C ILE A 187 -22.94 17.21 10.78
N GLU A 188 -21.94 17.39 9.91
CA GLU A 188 -21.62 18.65 9.23
C GLU A 188 -22.52 18.98 8.03
N ASN A 189 -23.82 18.76 8.09
CA ASN A 189 -24.72 19.17 7.00
C ASN A 189 -24.97 20.69 6.93
N LYS A 190 -24.41 21.46 7.85
CA LYS A 190 -24.70 22.89 8.02
C LYS A 190 -23.63 23.86 7.48
N LEU A 191 -22.48 23.34 7.00
CA LEU A 191 -21.42 24.21 6.47
C LEU A 191 -21.86 24.90 5.17
N PRO A 192 -21.61 26.21 5.00
CA PRO A 192 -21.81 26.92 3.75
C PRO A 192 -21.06 26.22 2.58
N LYS A 193 -21.62 26.34 1.36
CA LYS A 193 -21.00 25.70 0.18
C LYS A 193 -19.59 26.21 -0.08
N GLU A 194 -19.33 27.48 0.17
CA GLU A 194 -18.04 28.16 -0.01
C GLU A 194 -16.98 27.54 0.92
N SER A 195 -17.32 27.29 2.18
CA SER A 195 -16.43 26.63 3.15
C SER A 195 -16.05 25.21 2.74
N ARG A 196 -16.92 24.50 2.02
CA ARG A 196 -16.66 23.15 1.51
C ARG A 196 -15.68 23.13 0.32
N GLN A 197 -15.39 24.29 -0.26
CA GLN A 197 -14.45 24.47 -1.37
C GLN A 197 -13.06 24.86 -0.91
N THR A 198 -12.72 24.67 0.36
CA THR A 198 -11.39 24.93 0.89
C THR A 198 -10.60 23.64 1.14
N TRP A 199 -9.27 23.73 1.06
CA TRP A 199 -8.40 22.61 1.35
C TRP A 199 -8.49 22.19 2.82
N GLN A 200 -8.70 23.12 3.73
CA GLN A 200 -8.94 22.84 5.14
C GLN A 200 -10.17 21.92 5.32
N TYR A 201 -11.26 22.19 4.63
CA TYR A 201 -12.43 21.30 4.64
C TYR A 201 -12.10 19.93 4.06
N LEU A 202 -11.46 19.87 2.88
CA LEU A 202 -11.15 18.61 2.21
C LEU A 202 -10.29 17.70 3.08
N LYS A 203 -9.26 18.26 3.70
CA LYS A 203 -8.30 17.49 4.51
C LYS A 203 -8.73 17.29 5.97
N GLY A 204 -9.72 18.02 6.44
CA GLY A 204 -10.29 17.93 7.78
C GLY A 204 -11.04 16.62 8.04
N ALA A 205 -11.31 16.37 9.32
CA ALA A 205 -12.23 15.31 9.74
C ALA A 205 -13.66 15.64 9.30
N LYS A 206 -14.44 14.62 8.99
CA LYS A 206 -15.84 14.77 8.59
C LYS A 206 -16.72 13.68 9.18
N LYS A 207 -17.95 14.09 9.52
CA LYS A 207 -19.07 13.17 9.78
C LYS A 207 -20.28 13.64 8.95
N LEU A 208 -20.66 12.85 7.96
CA LEU A 208 -21.73 13.18 7.02
C LEU A 208 -22.82 12.11 7.07
N LEU A 209 -24.07 12.51 7.19
CA LEU A 209 -25.19 11.60 6.96
C LEU A 209 -25.29 11.32 5.45
N ARG A 210 -25.24 10.05 5.08
CA ARG A 210 -25.36 9.60 3.69
C ARG A 210 -26.41 8.52 3.57
N THR A 211 -27.07 8.48 2.43
CA THR A 211 -28.01 7.42 2.06
C THR A 211 -27.35 6.54 1.00
N SER A 212 -27.33 5.22 1.24
CA SER A 212 -26.85 4.23 0.27
C SER A 212 -27.87 4.04 -0.86
N ALA A 213 -27.45 3.38 -1.95
CA ALA A 213 -28.30 3.15 -3.11
C ALA A 213 -29.60 2.35 -2.79
N ASN A 214 -29.60 1.58 -1.72
CA ASN A 214 -30.76 0.82 -1.22
C ASN A 214 -31.57 1.56 -0.14
N GLY A 215 -31.38 2.87 0.01
CA GLY A 215 -32.15 3.71 0.94
C GLY A 215 -31.70 3.68 2.41
N HIS A 216 -30.63 2.90 2.74
CA HIS A 216 -30.14 2.85 4.12
C HIS A 216 -29.33 4.11 4.46
N GLU A 217 -29.69 4.77 5.55
CA GLU A 217 -28.94 5.92 6.08
C GLU A 217 -27.79 5.46 6.95
N TYR A 218 -26.62 6.08 6.76
CA TYR A 218 -25.43 5.81 7.57
C TYR A 218 -24.59 7.08 7.76
N VAL A 219 -23.85 7.11 8.86
CA VAL A 219 -22.90 8.20 9.12
C VAL A 219 -21.56 7.84 8.47
N PHE A 220 -21.23 8.55 7.40
CA PHE A 220 -19.89 8.51 6.80
C PHE A 220 -18.93 9.31 7.67
N SER A 221 -17.83 8.69 8.08
CA SER A 221 -16.82 9.31 8.93
C SER A 221 -15.44 9.21 8.30
N GLU A 222 -14.73 10.33 8.25
CA GLU A 222 -13.32 10.43 7.84
C GLU A 222 -12.51 11.13 8.95
N GLY A 223 -11.34 10.58 9.29
CA GLY A 223 -10.38 11.27 10.16
C GLY A 223 -9.63 12.39 9.42
N ALA A 224 -9.08 13.38 10.09
CA ALA A 224 -8.24 14.40 9.47
C ALA A 224 -6.95 13.81 8.88
N ILE A 225 -6.46 14.45 7.80
CA ILE A 225 -5.10 14.26 7.30
C ILE A 225 -4.35 15.59 7.35
N SER A 226 -3.01 15.54 7.32
CA SER A 226 -2.21 16.77 7.34
C SER A 226 -2.58 17.71 6.21
N MET A 227 -2.73 18.99 6.51
CA MET A 227 -2.98 20.04 5.51
C MET A 227 -1.77 20.17 4.58
N ILE A 228 -0.57 20.25 5.16
CA ILE A 228 0.70 20.33 4.46
C ILE A 228 1.43 19.01 4.69
N ASP A 229 1.96 18.43 3.63
CA ASP A 229 2.73 17.19 3.70
C ASP A 229 4.12 17.44 4.29
N GLN A 230 4.60 16.51 5.10
CA GLN A 230 5.88 16.62 5.80
C GLN A 230 7.03 16.31 4.85
N GLU A 231 7.94 17.27 4.68
CA GLU A 231 9.08 17.17 3.77
C GLU A 231 10.17 16.20 4.26
N ASP A 232 10.29 16.01 5.56
CA ASP A 232 11.25 15.12 6.22
C ASP A 232 10.87 13.63 6.16
N LYS A 233 9.74 13.31 5.54
CA LYS A 233 9.22 11.94 5.39
C LYS A 233 8.98 11.59 3.93
N PRO A 234 8.95 10.28 3.58
CA PRO A 234 8.49 9.86 2.27
C PRO A 234 7.06 10.34 1.99
N ALA A 235 6.80 10.72 0.75
CA ALA A 235 5.47 11.14 0.29
C ALA A 235 4.40 10.11 0.64
N ARG A 236 3.16 10.56 0.82
CA ARG A 236 2.00 9.67 0.91
C ARG A 236 1.81 8.89 -0.39
N THR A 237 0.99 7.85 -0.37
CA THR A 237 0.60 7.17 -1.62
C THR A 237 -0.09 8.17 -2.55
N MET A 238 0.51 8.40 -3.71
CA MET A 238 -0.07 9.19 -4.78
C MET A 238 -1.24 8.42 -5.42
N LEU A 239 -2.35 9.10 -5.66
CA LEU A 239 -3.53 8.56 -6.31
C LEU A 239 -3.77 9.28 -7.64
N THR A 240 -4.67 8.74 -8.47
CA THR A 240 -5.02 9.30 -9.79
C THR A 240 -5.65 10.69 -9.75
N SER A 241 -6.11 11.13 -8.58
CA SER A 241 -6.62 12.48 -8.33
C SER A 241 -5.54 13.50 -7.95
N GLU A 242 -4.25 13.14 -8.04
CA GLU A 242 -3.15 14.05 -7.74
C GLU A 242 -3.20 15.29 -8.65
N GLY A 243 -2.85 16.43 -8.11
CA GLY A 243 -2.94 17.73 -8.79
C GLY A 243 -4.36 18.33 -8.84
N GLY A 244 -5.41 17.52 -8.62
CA GLY A 244 -6.79 18.00 -8.58
C GLY A 244 -7.24 18.42 -7.15
N PHE A 245 -8.42 19.07 -7.07
CA PHE A 245 -9.03 19.44 -5.80
C PHE A 245 -9.59 18.20 -5.10
N SER A 246 -8.70 17.42 -4.49
CA SER A 246 -8.98 16.15 -3.82
C SER A 246 -8.31 16.09 -2.45
N ARG A 247 -8.98 15.47 -1.50
CA ARG A 247 -8.45 15.23 -0.15
C ARG A 247 -7.05 14.61 -0.15
N THR A 248 -6.76 13.73 -1.11
CA THR A 248 -5.51 12.96 -1.18
C THR A 248 -4.39 13.67 -1.93
N THR A 249 -4.66 14.78 -2.59
CA THR A 249 -3.65 15.60 -3.26
C THR A 249 -2.60 16.10 -2.26
N HIS A 250 -1.33 16.02 -2.66
CA HIS A 250 -0.23 16.56 -1.86
C HIS A 250 -0.24 18.08 -1.88
N ILE A 251 -0.01 18.65 -0.74
CA ILE A 251 0.18 20.10 -0.56
C ILE A 251 1.49 20.29 0.19
N VAL A 252 2.34 21.13 -0.35
CA VAL A 252 3.67 21.40 0.19
C VAL A 252 3.88 22.88 0.41
N LYS A 253 4.88 23.20 1.21
CA LYS A 253 5.40 24.57 1.36
C LYS A 253 6.54 24.76 0.36
N ASP A 254 6.45 25.76 -0.47
CA ASP A 254 7.51 26.08 -1.44
C ASP A 254 8.78 26.52 -0.70
N LYS A 255 9.92 26.00 -1.12
CA LYS A 255 11.20 26.21 -0.43
C LYS A 255 11.75 27.64 -0.60
N GLU A 256 11.47 28.26 -1.74
CA GLU A 256 11.97 29.60 -2.08
C GLU A 256 11.08 30.69 -1.46
N THR A 257 9.78 30.58 -1.70
CA THR A 257 8.81 31.63 -1.36
C THR A 257 8.13 31.42 -0.02
N GLY A 258 8.15 30.20 0.52
CA GLY A 258 7.41 29.81 1.70
C GLY A 258 5.88 29.70 1.49
N LYS A 259 5.38 29.98 0.28
CA LYS A 259 3.96 29.88 -0.05
C LYS A 259 3.50 28.41 -0.17
N ILE A 260 2.21 28.21 -0.06
CA ILE A 260 1.57 26.88 -0.13
C ILE A 260 1.24 26.57 -1.58
N ARG A 261 1.60 25.37 -2.03
CA ARG A 261 1.39 24.93 -3.41
C ARG A 261 1.11 23.44 -3.56
N LEU A 262 0.66 23.06 -4.73
CA LEU A 262 0.59 21.68 -5.19
C LEU A 262 1.98 21.20 -5.62
N LEU A 263 2.13 19.91 -5.83
CA LEU A 263 3.33 19.33 -6.47
C LEU A 263 3.34 19.69 -7.96
N THR A 264 4.54 19.92 -8.49
CA THR A 264 4.75 20.06 -9.95
C THR A 264 4.67 18.71 -10.65
N ALA A 265 4.54 18.70 -11.97
CA ALA A 265 4.59 17.47 -12.76
C ALA A 265 5.90 16.72 -12.52
N THR A 266 7.03 17.42 -12.54
CA THR A 266 8.37 16.86 -12.28
C THR A 266 8.47 16.22 -10.87
N GLU A 267 7.93 16.87 -9.86
CA GLU A 267 7.92 16.31 -8.50
C GLU A 267 7.05 15.05 -8.41
N THR A 268 5.93 15.01 -9.11
CA THR A 268 5.07 13.82 -9.18
C THR A 268 5.75 12.65 -9.89
N GLU A 269 6.51 12.92 -10.97
CA GLU A 269 7.35 11.93 -11.63
C GLU A 269 8.39 11.34 -10.66
N ARG A 270 9.13 12.20 -9.98
CA ARG A 270 10.16 11.79 -9.01
C ARG A 270 9.56 10.95 -7.88
N ILE A 271 8.39 11.32 -7.34
CA ILE A 271 7.69 10.54 -6.32
C ILE A 271 7.30 9.15 -6.84
N GLN A 272 6.97 9.01 -8.10
CA GLN A 272 6.68 7.72 -8.73
C GLN A 272 7.94 6.94 -9.12
N GLY A 273 9.13 7.54 -8.99
CA GLY A 273 10.41 6.92 -9.34
C GLY A 273 10.77 7.02 -10.82
N PHE A 274 10.09 7.89 -11.56
CA PHE A 274 10.47 8.21 -12.93
C PHE A 274 11.64 9.21 -12.97
N PRO A 275 12.44 9.22 -14.05
CA PRO A 275 13.41 10.27 -14.28
C PRO A 275 12.73 11.64 -14.37
N THR A 276 13.47 12.70 -14.05
CA THR A 276 13.04 14.10 -14.24
C THR A 276 12.66 14.34 -15.69
N ASP A 277 11.58 15.07 -15.93
CA ASP A 277 11.05 15.42 -17.26
C ASP A 277 10.59 14.20 -18.10
N HIS A 278 10.29 13.07 -17.45
CA HIS A 278 9.87 11.85 -18.16
C HIS A 278 8.57 12.06 -18.95
N THR A 279 7.63 12.85 -18.42
CA THR A 279 6.34 13.12 -19.08
C THR A 279 6.30 14.45 -19.84
N LYS A 280 7.37 15.23 -19.84
CA LYS A 280 7.44 16.58 -20.40
C LYS A 280 6.94 16.71 -21.84
N TYR A 281 7.13 15.66 -22.62
CA TYR A 281 6.74 15.63 -24.04
C TYR A 281 5.55 14.70 -24.30
N CYS A 282 4.85 14.26 -23.24
CA CYS A 282 3.65 13.46 -23.42
C CYS A 282 2.54 14.33 -24.01
N LEU A 283 1.86 13.79 -25.01
CA LEU A 283 0.70 14.45 -25.62
C LEU A 283 -0.57 13.97 -24.93
N VAL A 284 -1.36 14.91 -24.43
CA VAL A 284 -2.74 14.65 -23.97
C VAL A 284 -3.67 15.38 -24.91
N LYS A 285 -4.53 14.63 -25.61
CA LYS A 285 -5.45 15.19 -26.63
C LYS A 285 -4.77 16.01 -27.74
N GLY A 286 -3.53 15.65 -28.08
CA GLY A 286 -2.76 16.35 -29.12
C GLY A 286 -1.97 17.56 -28.65
N GLU A 287 -2.02 17.90 -27.38
CA GLU A 287 -1.25 18.98 -26.77
C GLU A 287 -0.17 18.41 -25.85
N THR A 288 0.98 19.09 -25.78
CA THR A 288 2.07 18.74 -24.84
C THR A 288 1.63 19.11 -23.42
N VAL A 289 1.77 18.20 -22.48
CA VAL A 289 1.40 18.41 -21.07
C VAL A 289 2.57 18.99 -20.32
#